data_819747650ad07ab25b3d9b49a5bebe6f
#
_entry.id   819747650ad07ab25b3d9b49a5bebe6f
#
_cell.length_a   1.000
_cell.length_b   1.000
_cell.length_c   1.000
_cell.angle_alpha   90.00
_cell.angle_beta   90.00
_cell.angle_gamma   90.00
#
_symmetry.space_group_name_H-M   'P 1'
#
loop_
_entity.id
_entity.type
_entity.pdbx_description
1 polymer ?
#
loop_
_entity_poly.entity_id
_entity_poly.type
_entity_poly.pdbx_seq_one_letter_code
_entity_poly.pdbx_strand_id
1 'polypeptide(L)'
;MEESKELTIEQTKTDQQLVCKLSGWLDPNTSPDLISKINLEGITSLIFDMKNVEYVFSAGLRSFLILQRIMANNGGTMKLINVSPSIRSIFEYTGFESFLEPKA
;
A
#
# COMPACT_ATOMS: atom_id res chain seq x y z
N MET A 1 -14.61 21.86 -9.90
CA MET A 1 -13.64 21.70 -8.90
C MET A 1 -13.19 20.26 -8.71
N GLU A 2 -11.94 20.05 -8.68
CA GLU A 2 -11.39 18.72 -8.61
C GLU A 2 -11.32 18.23 -7.17
N GLU A 3 -11.74 17.02 -6.95
CA GLU A 3 -11.66 16.45 -5.63
C GLU A 3 -10.90 15.16 -5.67
N SER A 4 -10.15 14.90 -4.63
CA SER A 4 -9.48 13.62 -4.55
C SER A 4 -10.52 12.53 -4.39
N LYS A 5 -10.24 11.38 -4.97
CA LYS A 5 -11.10 10.22 -4.82
C LYS A 5 -10.87 9.62 -3.45
N GLU A 6 -11.95 9.22 -2.83
CA GLU A 6 -11.85 8.59 -1.54
C GLU A 6 -11.02 7.32 -1.63
N LEU A 7 -10.27 7.08 -0.58
CA LEU A 7 -9.53 5.83 -0.46
C LEU A 7 -10.40 4.82 0.28
N THR A 8 -10.63 3.67 -0.34
CA THR A 8 -11.34 2.57 0.28
C THR A 8 -10.34 1.48 0.63
N ILE A 9 -10.41 0.97 1.84
CA ILE A 9 -9.52 -0.08 2.31
C ILE A 9 -10.36 -1.25 2.80
N GLU A 10 -10.34 -2.37 2.05
CA GLU A 10 -11.01 -3.59 2.46
C GLU A 10 -9.98 -4.53 3.01
N GLN A 11 -10.14 -4.91 4.26
CA GLN A 11 -9.15 -5.72 4.96
C GLN A 11 -9.66 -7.14 5.16
N THR A 12 -8.83 -8.12 4.84
CA THR A 12 -9.14 -9.52 5.08
C THR A 12 -7.96 -10.13 5.82
N LYS A 13 -8.22 -10.60 7.04
CA LYS A 13 -7.20 -11.21 7.86
C LYS A 13 -7.37 -12.72 7.86
N THR A 14 -6.29 -13.45 7.58
CA THR A 14 -6.27 -14.90 7.63
C THR A 14 -5.00 -15.30 8.37
N ASP A 15 -5.16 -15.87 9.56
CA ASP A 15 -4.02 -16.21 10.41
C ASP A 15 -3.17 -14.98 10.66
N GLN A 16 -1.93 -14.96 10.18
CA GLN A 16 -1.01 -13.85 10.40
C GLN A 16 -0.85 -12.99 9.15
N GLN A 17 -1.72 -13.17 8.18
CA GLN A 17 -1.67 -12.43 6.93
C GLN A 17 -2.82 -11.44 6.85
N LEU A 18 -2.52 -10.22 6.45
CA LEU A 18 -3.53 -9.19 6.21
C LEU A 18 -3.44 -8.77 4.76
N VAL A 19 -4.56 -8.89 4.04
CA VAL A 19 -4.66 -8.41 2.67
C VAL A 19 -5.56 -7.19 2.68
N CYS A 20 -5.05 -6.09 2.16
CA CYS A 20 -5.79 -4.83 2.08
C CYS A 20 -6.03 -4.50 0.62
N LYS A 21 -7.28 -4.53 0.20
CA LYS A 21 -7.65 -4.10 -1.14
C LYS A 21 -7.89 -2.61 -1.11
N LEU A 22 -7.13 -1.89 -1.91
CA LEU A 22 -7.20 -0.44 -1.96
C LEU A 22 -7.91 0.02 -3.21
N SER A 23 -8.70 1.08 -3.10
CA SER A 23 -9.36 1.69 -4.25
C SER A 23 -9.25 3.20 -4.13
N GLY A 24 -9.05 3.88 -5.25
CA GLY A 24 -9.05 5.32 -5.28
C GLY A 24 -7.67 5.91 -5.35
N TRP A 25 -7.48 7.04 -4.71
CA TRP A 25 -6.23 7.79 -4.76
C TRP A 25 -5.52 7.74 -3.42
N LEU A 26 -4.19 7.62 -3.46
CA LEU A 26 -3.34 7.74 -2.29
C LEU A 26 -2.69 9.11 -2.36
N ASP A 27 -3.35 10.12 -1.84
CA ASP A 27 -2.92 11.51 -1.88
C ASP A 27 -2.70 12.03 -0.46
N PRO A 28 -2.31 13.30 -0.28
CA PRO A 28 -2.04 13.79 1.07
C PRO A 28 -3.22 13.69 2.02
N ASN A 29 -4.45 13.72 1.50
CA ASN A 29 -5.63 13.63 2.36
C ASN A 29 -5.96 12.21 2.77
N THR A 30 -5.70 11.23 1.90
CA THR A 30 -6.12 9.85 2.15
C THR A 30 -5.00 8.97 2.66
N SER A 31 -3.75 9.31 2.35
CA SER A 31 -2.63 8.45 2.69
C SER A 31 -2.48 8.19 4.19
N PRO A 32 -2.77 9.16 5.08
CA PRO A 32 -2.69 8.85 6.51
C PRO A 32 -3.60 7.72 6.94
N ASP A 33 -4.69 7.48 6.21
CA ASP A 33 -5.61 6.40 6.55
C ASP A 33 -4.95 5.03 6.41
N LEU A 34 -3.97 4.89 5.53
CA LEU A 34 -3.26 3.62 5.40
C LEU A 34 -2.63 3.20 6.72
N ILE A 35 -2.15 4.17 7.48
CA ILE A 35 -1.48 3.86 8.73
C ILE A 35 -2.50 3.78 9.86
N SER A 36 -3.45 4.71 9.91
CA SER A 36 -4.34 4.82 11.06
C SER A 36 -5.43 3.77 11.07
N LYS A 37 -5.84 3.25 9.89
CA LYS A 37 -6.97 2.33 9.82
C LYS A 37 -6.59 0.87 9.73
N ILE A 38 -5.30 0.57 9.68
CA ILE A 38 -4.82 -0.80 9.55
C ILE A 38 -4.22 -1.23 10.88
N ASN A 39 -4.69 -2.38 11.38
CA ASN A 39 -4.16 -2.93 12.63
C ASN A 39 -3.20 -4.06 12.28
N LEU A 40 -1.93 -3.86 12.61
CA LEU A 40 -0.87 -4.81 12.25
C LEU A 40 -0.51 -5.76 13.39
N GLU A 41 -1.26 -5.73 14.47
CA GLU A 41 -0.96 -6.59 15.61
C GLU A 41 -1.06 -8.06 15.20
N GLY A 42 0.03 -8.81 15.40
CA GLY A 42 0.05 -10.22 15.06
C GLY A 42 0.19 -10.53 13.58
N ILE A 43 0.40 -9.50 12.75
CA ILE A 43 0.50 -9.69 11.31
C ILE A 43 1.98 -9.80 10.92
N THR A 44 2.31 -10.87 10.21
CA THR A 44 3.66 -11.07 9.67
C THR A 44 3.72 -10.96 8.17
N SER A 45 2.58 -10.96 7.49
CA SER A 45 2.53 -10.80 6.03
C SER A 45 1.47 -9.76 5.71
N LEU A 46 1.90 -8.62 5.20
CA LEU A 46 1.00 -7.53 4.82
C LEU A 46 1.03 -7.39 3.31
N ILE A 47 -0.15 -7.50 2.71
CA ILE A 47 -0.27 -7.44 1.25
C ILE A 47 -1.27 -6.35 0.90
N PHE A 48 -0.87 -5.46 0.01
CA PHE A 48 -1.75 -4.45 -0.56
C PHE A 48 -2.10 -4.82 -1.98
N ASP A 49 -3.39 -4.99 -2.25
CA ASP A 49 -3.88 -5.24 -3.59
C ASP A 49 -4.18 -3.89 -4.23
N MET A 50 -3.40 -3.55 -5.24
CA MET A 50 -3.41 -2.23 -5.86
C MET A 50 -4.26 -2.18 -7.12
N LYS A 51 -5.03 -3.23 -7.39
CA LYS A 51 -5.74 -3.33 -8.67
C LYS A 51 -6.61 -2.12 -8.95
N ASN A 52 -7.27 -1.58 -7.94
CA ASN A 52 -8.20 -0.47 -8.11
C ASN A 52 -7.64 0.87 -7.65
N VAL A 53 -6.34 0.95 -7.40
CA VAL A 53 -5.70 2.22 -7.09
C VAL A 53 -5.45 2.96 -8.40
N GLU A 54 -5.90 4.21 -8.45
CA GLU A 54 -5.80 4.99 -9.68
C GLU A 54 -4.58 5.88 -9.71
N TYR A 55 -4.09 6.29 -8.55
CA TYR A 55 -2.89 7.10 -8.50
C TYR A 55 -2.28 7.09 -7.10
N VAL A 56 -0.95 7.23 -7.06
CA VAL A 56 -0.21 7.27 -5.80
C VAL A 56 0.67 8.53 -5.82
N PHE A 57 0.42 9.44 -4.89
CA PHE A 57 1.23 10.63 -4.71
C PHE A 57 2.38 10.33 -3.75
N SER A 58 3.28 11.28 -3.60
CA SER A 58 4.45 11.06 -2.74
C SER A 58 4.05 10.78 -1.28
N ALA A 59 2.92 11.33 -0.83
CA ALA A 59 2.43 11.03 0.52
C ALA A 59 2.07 9.55 0.65
N GLY A 60 1.53 8.94 -0.41
CA GLY A 60 1.23 7.52 -0.40
C GLY A 60 2.49 6.67 -0.37
N LEU A 61 3.49 7.06 -1.16
CA LEU A 61 4.77 6.36 -1.15
C LEU A 61 5.38 6.38 0.24
N ARG A 62 5.31 7.53 0.91
CA ARG A 62 5.84 7.66 2.26
C ARG A 62 5.10 6.76 3.23
N SER A 63 3.77 6.66 3.09
CA SER A 63 2.99 5.79 3.97
C SER A 63 3.39 4.34 3.78
N PHE A 64 3.60 3.89 2.55
CA PHE A 64 4.06 2.53 2.32
C PHE A 64 5.43 2.30 2.93
N LEU A 65 6.32 3.28 2.85
CA LEU A 65 7.65 3.16 3.44
C LEU A 65 7.56 3.00 4.95
N ILE A 66 6.70 3.78 5.60
CA ILE A 66 6.51 3.68 7.04
C ILE A 66 6.00 2.30 7.42
N LEU A 67 5.00 1.81 6.68
CA LEU A 67 4.43 0.49 6.96
C LEU A 67 5.45 -0.61 6.73
N GLN A 68 6.28 -0.47 5.70
CA GLN A 68 7.31 -1.45 5.42
C GLN A 68 8.31 -1.52 6.58
N ARG A 69 8.66 -0.37 7.15
CA ARG A 69 9.58 -0.34 8.29
C ARG A 69 8.95 -0.99 9.52
N ILE A 70 7.67 -0.74 9.75
CA ILE A 70 6.99 -1.36 10.88
C ILE A 70 6.99 -2.87 10.71
N MET A 71 6.69 -3.36 9.51
CA MET A 71 6.67 -4.80 9.27
C MET A 71 8.05 -5.40 9.43
N ALA A 72 9.08 -4.73 8.91
CA ALA A 72 10.44 -5.23 9.04
C ALA A 72 10.86 -5.30 10.51
N ASN A 73 10.50 -4.30 11.30
CA ASN A 73 10.83 -4.30 12.73
C ASN A 73 10.14 -5.43 13.47
N ASN A 74 9.00 -5.87 12.97
CA ASN A 74 8.25 -6.96 13.58
C ASN A 74 8.59 -8.32 12.99
N GLY A 75 9.61 -8.37 12.13
CA GLY A 75 10.01 -9.64 11.52
C GLY A 75 9.09 -10.08 10.40
N GLY A 76 8.30 -9.18 9.84
CA GLY A 76 7.36 -9.52 8.79
C GLY A 76 7.75 -8.96 7.44
N THR A 77 6.83 -9.08 6.50
CA THR A 77 7.03 -8.64 5.12
C THR A 77 5.85 -7.81 4.64
N MET A 78 6.11 -6.98 3.64
CA MET A 78 5.06 -6.20 2.98
C MET A 78 5.25 -6.31 1.47
N LYS A 79 4.16 -6.52 0.76
CA LYS A 79 4.19 -6.61 -0.70
C LYS A 79 3.00 -5.87 -1.28
N LEU A 80 3.20 -5.35 -2.49
CA LEU A 80 2.14 -4.73 -3.28
C LEU A 80 1.90 -5.61 -4.50
N ILE A 81 0.65 -6.00 -4.72
CA ILE A 81 0.30 -6.86 -5.85
C ILE A 81 -0.68 -6.15 -6.77
N ASN A 82 -0.78 -6.62 -7.99
CA ASN A 82 -1.69 -6.12 -9.02
C ASN A 82 -1.46 -4.63 -9.30
N VAL A 83 -0.18 -4.24 -9.31
CA VAL A 83 0.20 -2.86 -9.56
C VAL A 83 0.14 -2.60 -11.06
N SER A 84 -0.63 -1.58 -11.46
CA SER A 84 -0.75 -1.26 -12.88
C SER A 84 0.58 -0.72 -13.40
N PRO A 85 0.79 -0.77 -14.74
CA PRO A 85 2.05 -0.28 -15.29
C PRO A 85 2.34 1.18 -14.95
N SER A 86 1.33 2.04 -14.93
CA SER A 86 1.55 3.44 -14.62
C SER A 86 1.94 3.64 -13.17
N ILE A 87 1.30 2.90 -12.26
CA ILE A 87 1.65 2.98 -10.83
C ILE A 87 3.03 2.37 -10.60
N ARG A 88 3.32 1.24 -11.26
CA ARG A 88 4.64 0.62 -11.14
C ARG A 88 5.75 1.58 -11.56
N SER A 89 5.50 2.35 -12.62
CA SER A 89 6.48 3.34 -13.08
C SER A 89 6.78 4.37 -11.99
N ILE A 90 5.76 4.78 -11.23
CA ILE A 90 5.97 5.73 -10.14
C ILE A 90 6.93 5.14 -9.10
N PHE A 91 6.72 3.87 -8.74
CA PHE A 91 7.58 3.23 -7.75
C PHE A 91 9.00 3.06 -8.28
N GLU A 92 9.13 2.64 -9.54
CA GLU A 92 10.45 2.45 -10.13
C GLU A 92 11.19 3.78 -10.25
N TYR A 93 10.49 4.81 -10.66
CA TYR A 93 11.09 6.13 -10.84
C TYR A 93 11.60 6.70 -9.53
N THR A 94 10.87 6.44 -8.44
CA THR A 94 11.22 6.98 -7.12
C THR A 94 12.12 6.05 -6.31
N GLY A 95 12.43 4.86 -6.83
CA GLY A 95 13.31 3.93 -6.13
C GLY A 95 12.62 3.08 -5.09
N PHE A 96 11.29 3.00 -5.12
CA PHE A 96 10.53 2.24 -4.15
C PHE A 96 10.06 0.88 -4.69
N GLU A 97 10.73 0.40 -5.74
CA GLU A 97 10.26 -0.82 -6.40
C GLU A 97 10.49 -2.09 -5.59
N SER A 98 11.26 -2.00 -4.50
CA SER A 98 11.51 -3.20 -3.70
C SER A 98 10.24 -3.75 -3.06
N PHE A 99 9.19 -2.94 -2.96
CA PHE A 99 7.90 -3.40 -2.43
C PHE A 99 7.11 -4.22 -3.43
N LEU A 100 7.46 -4.14 -4.69
CA LEU A 100 6.65 -4.68 -5.76
C LEU A 100 6.92 -6.15 -5.99
N GLU A 101 5.89 -6.88 -6.41
CA GLU A 101 6.08 -8.23 -6.89
C GLU A 101 6.93 -8.19 -8.15
N PRO A 102 7.80 -9.18 -8.37
CA PRO A 102 8.56 -9.23 -9.61
C PRO A 102 7.62 -9.36 -10.79
N LYS A 103 8.03 -8.79 -11.91
CA LYS A 103 7.27 -8.96 -13.12
C LYS A 103 7.32 -10.41 -13.57
N ALA A 104 6.20 -10.89 -14.04
CA ALA A 104 6.14 -12.22 -14.60
C ALA A 104 6.91 -12.30 -15.90
#